data_c86f3e749fcf7eb2a3cde3b4545a2d86
#
_entry.id   c86f3e749fcf7eb2a3cde3b4545a2d86
#
_cell.length_a   1.000
_cell.length_b   1.000
_cell.length_c   1.000
_cell.angle_alpha   90.00
_cell.angle_beta   90.00
_cell.angle_gamma   90.00
#
_symmetry.space_group_name_H-M   'P 1'
#
loop_
_entity.id
_entity.type
_entity.pdbx_description
1 polymer ?
#
loop_
_entity_poly.entity_id
_entity_poly.type
_entity_poly.pdbx_seq_one_letter_code
_entity_poly.pdbx_strand_id
1 'polypeptide(L)'
;MNILFFLKPKNEVAYIQKDFTLRQAMEKMEHCRFSAVPVIDAEGRYVDTLTEGDLLWFFKEHILQDIQEAENIPLTAVKRRWRNNAVNINCEIEDLILTSMNQNFVPVVDDKQIFIGIITRKAIIHHFYDEHKKGESGAV
;
A
#
# COMPACT_ATOMS: atom_id res chain seq x y z
N MET A 1 9.28 -19.86 6.35
CA MET A 1 8.56 -19.58 5.09
C MET A 1 9.02 -18.26 4.53
N ASN A 2 9.33 -18.23 3.25
CA ASN A 2 9.74 -16.99 2.59
C ASN A 2 8.52 -16.16 2.23
N ILE A 3 8.50 -14.88 2.64
CA ILE A 3 7.36 -13.99 2.38
C ILE A 3 7.12 -13.72 0.89
N LEU A 4 8.12 -13.93 0.05
CA LEU A 4 7.98 -13.78 -1.41
C LEU A 4 6.90 -14.70 -2.00
N PHE A 5 6.54 -15.75 -1.31
CA PHE A 5 5.43 -16.61 -1.69
C PHE A 5 4.12 -15.84 -1.87
N PHE A 6 3.93 -14.78 -1.08
CA PHE A 6 2.71 -13.97 -1.10
C PHE A 6 2.83 -12.72 -1.96
N LEU A 7 4.01 -12.45 -2.52
CA LEU A 7 4.30 -11.17 -3.16
C LEU A 7 3.50 -10.98 -4.45
N LYS A 8 2.82 -9.85 -4.54
CA LYS A 8 2.34 -9.30 -5.80
C LYS A 8 3.38 -8.30 -6.27
N PRO A 9 4.10 -8.59 -7.39
CA PRO A 9 5.24 -7.78 -7.78
C PRO A 9 4.84 -6.38 -8.24
N LYS A 10 5.80 -5.46 -8.20
CA LYS A 10 5.59 -4.04 -8.51
C LYS A 10 4.90 -3.82 -9.87
N ASN A 11 5.25 -4.58 -10.89
CA ASN A 11 4.67 -4.42 -12.24
C ASN A 11 3.19 -4.82 -12.33
N GLU A 12 2.65 -5.46 -11.30
CA GLU A 12 1.24 -5.84 -11.20
C GLU A 12 0.48 -4.96 -10.20
N VAL A 13 1.11 -3.96 -9.61
CA VAL A 13 0.57 -3.15 -8.52
C VAL A 13 0.44 -1.70 -8.97
N ALA A 14 -0.66 -1.05 -8.62
CA ALA A 14 -0.78 0.39 -8.78
C ALA A 14 0.05 1.10 -7.70
N TYR A 15 0.82 2.10 -8.10
CA TYR A 15 1.58 2.97 -7.19
C TYR A 15 1.62 4.37 -7.79
N ILE A 16 1.97 5.36 -6.96
CA ILE A 16 2.08 6.75 -7.41
C ILE A 16 3.45 7.30 -7.04
N GLN A 17 3.87 8.35 -7.76
CA GLN A 17 5.13 9.02 -7.53
C GLN A 17 4.96 10.11 -6.47
N LYS A 18 5.96 10.27 -5.62
CA LYS A 18 6.00 11.29 -4.58
C LYS A 18 5.81 12.71 -5.14
N ASP A 19 6.31 12.96 -6.35
CA ASP A 19 6.25 14.28 -7.01
C ASP A 19 4.96 14.53 -7.78
N PHE A 20 3.99 13.63 -7.71
CA PHE A 20 2.67 13.86 -8.29
C PHE A 20 1.99 15.07 -7.66
N THR A 21 1.12 15.72 -8.43
CA THR A 21 0.16 16.66 -7.89
C THR A 21 -1.00 15.91 -7.24
N LEU A 22 -1.76 16.61 -6.41
CA LEU A 22 -2.97 16.06 -5.79
C LEU A 22 -3.93 15.53 -6.86
N ARG A 23 -4.13 16.27 -7.96
CA ARG A 23 -5.00 15.84 -9.05
C ARG A 23 -4.54 14.53 -9.69
N GLN A 24 -3.24 14.43 -9.99
CA GLN A 24 -2.68 13.20 -10.58
C GLN A 24 -2.89 11.99 -9.68
N ALA A 25 -2.69 12.17 -8.36
CA ALA A 25 -2.88 11.09 -7.41
C ALA A 25 -4.36 10.67 -7.33
N MET A 26 -5.27 11.63 -7.31
CA MET A 26 -6.72 11.36 -7.29
C MET A 26 -7.17 10.61 -8.53
N GLU A 27 -6.73 11.04 -9.69
CA GLU A 27 -7.07 10.39 -10.96
C GLU A 27 -6.55 8.96 -11.02
N LYS A 28 -5.34 8.72 -10.51
CA LYS A 28 -4.77 7.37 -10.45
C LYS A 28 -5.59 6.47 -9.53
N MET A 29 -5.96 6.94 -8.35
CA MET A 29 -6.77 6.18 -7.40
C MET A 29 -8.16 5.87 -7.95
N GLU A 30 -8.79 6.84 -8.60
CA GLU A 30 -10.08 6.64 -9.24
C GLU A 30 -10.01 5.62 -10.36
N HIS A 31 -9.02 5.72 -11.24
CA HIS A 31 -8.82 4.79 -12.35
C HIS A 31 -8.60 3.37 -11.87
N CYS A 32 -7.79 3.19 -10.83
CA CYS A 32 -7.46 1.87 -10.28
C CYS A 32 -8.49 1.37 -9.26
N ARG A 33 -9.36 2.24 -8.77
CA ARG A 33 -10.40 1.93 -7.76
C ARG A 33 -9.84 1.36 -6.47
N PHE A 34 -8.69 1.85 -6.04
CA PHE A 34 -8.07 1.45 -4.77
C PHE A 34 -8.33 2.47 -3.69
N SER A 35 -8.59 1.99 -2.47
CA SER A 35 -8.77 2.84 -1.28
C SER A 35 -7.43 3.33 -0.71
N ALA A 36 -6.34 2.70 -1.08
CA ALA A 36 -4.99 3.04 -0.64
C ALA A 36 -3.97 2.63 -1.69
N VAL A 37 -2.94 3.43 -1.90
CA VAL A 37 -1.88 3.14 -2.88
C VAL A 37 -0.51 3.46 -2.29
N PRO A 38 0.52 2.65 -2.60
CA PRO A 38 1.90 2.97 -2.23
C PRO A 38 2.41 4.20 -2.97
N VAL A 39 3.23 4.99 -2.30
CA VAL A 39 3.92 6.16 -2.85
C VAL A 39 5.41 5.85 -2.88
N ILE A 40 6.04 6.04 -4.04
CA ILE A 40 7.47 5.83 -4.21
C ILE A 40 8.15 7.12 -4.65
N ASP A 41 9.47 7.23 -4.39
CA ASP A 41 10.26 8.37 -4.85
C ASP A 41 10.87 8.11 -6.25
N ALA A 42 11.67 9.08 -6.74
CA ALA A 42 12.27 9.00 -8.06
C ALA A 42 13.26 7.83 -8.20
N GLU A 43 13.84 7.37 -7.10
CA GLU A 43 14.76 6.23 -7.07
C GLU A 43 14.05 4.89 -6.89
N GLY A 44 12.71 4.90 -6.78
CA GLY A 44 11.92 3.69 -6.61
C GLY A 44 11.78 3.22 -5.17
N ARG A 45 12.21 4.03 -4.20
CA ARG A 45 12.10 3.68 -2.78
C ARG A 45 10.69 3.93 -2.26
N TYR A 46 10.23 3.06 -1.38
CA TYR A 46 8.95 3.25 -0.72
C TYR A 46 9.01 4.45 0.23
N VAL A 47 8.07 5.37 0.07
CA VAL A 47 7.96 6.57 0.92
C VAL A 47 6.88 6.38 1.98
N ASP A 48 5.66 6.19 1.55
CA ASP A 48 4.50 5.99 2.41
C ASP A 48 3.32 5.44 1.60
N THR A 49 2.14 5.42 2.21
CA THR A 49 0.90 5.01 1.55
C THR A 49 -0.11 6.15 1.64
N LEU A 50 -0.73 6.48 0.51
CA LEU A 50 -1.81 7.44 0.44
C LEU A 50 -3.14 6.71 0.51
N THR A 51 -4.05 7.17 1.38
CA THR A 51 -5.38 6.59 1.56
C THR A 51 -6.48 7.58 1.17
N GLU A 52 -7.66 7.05 0.88
CA GLU A 52 -8.86 7.88 0.67
C GLU A 52 -9.13 8.76 1.88
N GLY A 53 -8.89 8.25 3.09
CA GLY A 53 -9.05 9.03 4.32
C GLY A 53 -8.14 10.24 4.39
N ASP A 54 -6.88 10.11 3.92
CA ASP A 54 -5.96 11.25 3.86
C ASP A 54 -6.52 12.35 2.98
N LEU A 55 -7.09 11.99 1.83
CA LEU A 55 -7.70 12.94 0.89
C LEU A 55 -8.96 13.58 1.49
N LEU A 56 -9.80 12.78 2.13
CA LEU A 56 -11.03 13.26 2.75
C LEU A 56 -10.74 14.36 3.78
N TRP A 57 -9.76 14.10 4.68
CA TRP A 57 -9.42 15.07 5.72
C TRP A 57 -8.71 16.29 5.15
N PHE A 58 -7.92 16.12 4.08
CA PHE A 58 -7.32 17.25 3.38
C PHE A 58 -8.42 18.18 2.84
N PHE A 59 -9.43 17.63 2.16
CA PHE A 59 -10.53 18.43 1.62
C PHE A 59 -11.38 19.08 2.71
N LYS A 60 -11.51 18.44 3.86
CA LYS A 60 -12.21 19.06 5.00
C LYS A 60 -11.47 20.29 5.51
N GLU A 61 -10.15 20.24 5.54
CA GLU A 61 -9.31 21.34 6.03
C GLU A 61 -9.09 22.43 4.98
N HIS A 62 -9.25 22.11 3.71
CA HIS A 62 -8.99 23.02 2.59
C HIS A 62 -10.22 23.08 1.68
N ILE A 63 -10.71 24.28 1.42
CA ILE A 63 -11.84 24.48 0.51
C ILE A 63 -11.30 24.63 -0.91
N LEU A 64 -11.57 23.63 -1.75
CA LEU A 64 -11.25 23.68 -3.17
C LEU A 64 -12.52 23.98 -3.94
N GLN A 65 -12.47 24.96 -4.84
CA GLN A 65 -13.63 25.35 -5.64
C GLN A 65 -13.87 24.42 -6.81
N ASP A 66 -12.80 23.85 -7.36
CA ASP A 66 -12.89 22.87 -8.44
C ASP A 66 -11.65 21.94 -8.46
N ILE A 67 -11.71 20.93 -9.33
CA ILE A 67 -10.63 19.94 -9.45
C ILE A 67 -9.35 20.55 -10.03
N GLN A 68 -9.45 21.68 -10.76
CA GLN A 68 -8.28 22.32 -11.36
C GLN A 68 -7.35 22.90 -10.29
N GLU A 69 -7.87 23.32 -9.14
CA GLU A 69 -7.04 23.77 -8.03
C GLU A 69 -6.10 22.69 -7.55
N ALA A 70 -6.51 21.41 -7.65
CA ALA A 70 -5.68 20.28 -7.25
C ALA A 70 -4.44 20.11 -8.13
N GLU A 71 -4.41 20.68 -9.34
CA GLU A 71 -3.23 20.63 -10.21
C GLU A 71 -2.06 21.42 -9.64
N ASN A 72 -2.33 22.41 -8.80
CA ASN A 72 -1.33 23.29 -8.21
C ASN A 72 -0.92 22.87 -6.81
N ILE A 73 -1.50 21.80 -6.29
CA ILE A 73 -1.21 21.29 -4.96
C ILE A 73 -0.30 20.07 -5.08
N PRO A 74 0.92 20.10 -4.51
CA PRO A 74 1.78 18.92 -4.52
C PRO A 74 1.21 17.86 -3.57
N LEU A 75 1.37 16.59 -3.94
CA LEU A 75 0.93 15.49 -3.10
C LEU A 75 1.56 15.52 -1.71
N THR A 76 2.78 16.04 -1.61
CA THR A 76 3.49 16.19 -0.33
C THR A 76 2.79 17.14 0.65
N ALA A 77 1.87 18.01 0.17
CA ALA A 77 1.09 18.88 1.05
C ALA A 77 -0.03 18.12 1.78
N VAL A 78 -0.39 16.92 1.31
CA VAL A 78 -1.43 16.10 1.93
C VAL A 78 -0.82 15.33 3.10
N LYS A 79 -1.24 15.65 4.32
CA LYS A 79 -0.74 14.99 5.53
C LYS A 79 -1.28 13.55 5.60
N ARG A 80 -0.39 12.59 5.85
CA ARG A 80 -0.79 11.20 6.09
C ARG A 80 -1.26 11.06 7.53
N ARG A 81 -2.43 10.48 7.71
CA ARG A 81 -3.03 10.34 9.06
C ARG A 81 -2.55 9.10 9.79
N TRP A 82 -2.19 8.07 9.04
CA TRP A 82 -1.71 6.81 9.59
C TRP A 82 -0.37 6.47 8.97
N ARG A 83 0.52 5.91 9.80
CA ARG A 83 1.79 5.41 9.31
C ARG A 83 1.61 3.96 8.89
N ASN A 84 1.79 3.68 7.60
CA ASN A 84 1.83 2.33 7.07
C ASN A 84 3.28 1.90 6.98
N ASN A 85 3.58 0.72 7.50
CA ASN A 85 4.93 0.20 7.56
C ASN A 85 5.18 -0.76 6.40
N ALA A 86 6.38 -0.70 5.83
CA ALA A 86 6.88 -1.69 4.89
C ALA A 86 7.64 -2.78 5.66
N VAL A 87 7.79 -3.95 5.04
CA VAL A 87 8.64 -5.01 5.57
C VAL A 87 9.77 -5.29 4.59
N ASN A 88 10.91 -5.74 5.11
CA ASN A 88 12.03 -6.16 4.29
C ASN A 88 11.73 -7.52 3.67
N ILE A 89 12.19 -7.74 2.44
CA ILE A 89 12.04 -8.98 1.70
C ILE A 89 12.52 -10.22 2.49
N ASN A 90 13.44 -10.03 3.43
CA ASN A 90 13.99 -11.11 4.27
C ASN A 90 13.37 -11.20 5.65
N CYS A 91 12.28 -10.46 5.92
CA CYS A 91 11.65 -10.50 7.25
C CYS A 91 11.02 -11.88 7.52
N GLU A 92 10.81 -12.15 8.80
CA GLU A 92 10.12 -13.37 9.21
C GLU A 92 8.61 -13.26 8.94
N ILE A 93 7.96 -14.41 8.74
CA ILE A 93 6.51 -14.46 8.49
C ILE A 93 5.72 -13.83 9.64
N GLU A 94 6.20 -13.95 10.86
CA GLU A 94 5.56 -13.36 12.04
C GLU A 94 5.51 -11.84 11.95
N ASP A 95 6.57 -11.21 11.47
CA ASP A 95 6.62 -9.76 11.29
C ASP A 95 5.62 -9.30 10.22
N LEU A 96 5.51 -10.07 9.14
CA LEU A 96 4.54 -9.80 8.09
C LEU A 96 3.11 -9.87 8.63
N ILE A 97 2.80 -10.92 9.38
CA ILE A 97 1.46 -11.11 9.96
C ILE A 97 1.09 -9.96 10.89
N LEU A 98 2.01 -9.59 11.79
CA LEU A 98 1.78 -8.48 12.72
C LEU A 98 1.53 -7.17 12.01
N THR A 99 2.33 -6.87 10.98
CA THR A 99 2.16 -5.65 10.19
C THR A 99 0.82 -5.65 9.46
N SER A 100 0.39 -6.79 8.94
CA SER A 100 -0.87 -6.91 8.20
C SER A 100 -2.13 -6.73 9.07
N MET A 101 -1.99 -6.81 10.39
CA MET A 101 -3.14 -6.61 11.29
C MET A 101 -3.72 -5.20 11.20
N ASN A 102 -2.89 -4.21 10.89
CA ASN A 102 -3.29 -2.81 10.89
C ASN A 102 -3.28 -2.17 9.50
N GLN A 103 -3.03 -2.96 8.45
CA GLN A 103 -2.92 -2.48 7.07
C GLN A 103 -3.60 -3.46 6.13
N ASN A 104 -4.30 -2.96 5.12
CA ASN A 104 -4.93 -3.82 4.11
C ASN A 104 -3.91 -4.52 3.22
N PHE A 105 -2.76 -3.90 3.02
CA PHE A 105 -1.62 -4.51 2.35
C PHE A 105 -0.33 -4.04 3.01
N VAL A 106 0.71 -4.81 2.81
CA VAL A 106 2.04 -4.52 3.37
C VAL A 106 3.00 -4.30 2.20
N PRO A 107 3.56 -3.09 2.07
CA PRO A 107 4.62 -2.86 1.09
C PRO A 107 5.86 -3.68 1.43
N VAL A 108 6.52 -4.22 0.41
CA VAL A 108 7.75 -5.00 0.57
C VAL A 108 8.89 -4.26 -0.10
N VAL A 109 9.99 -4.13 0.61
CA VAL A 109 11.19 -3.43 0.16
C VAL A 109 12.41 -4.33 0.27
N ASP A 110 13.46 -4.01 -0.52
CA ASP A 110 14.75 -4.67 -0.41
C ASP A 110 15.66 -3.94 0.60
N ASP A 111 16.91 -4.33 0.71
CA ASP A 111 17.87 -3.75 1.65
C ASP A 111 18.18 -2.27 1.37
N LYS A 112 17.89 -1.79 0.17
CA LYS A 112 18.07 -0.39 -0.23
C LYS A 112 16.78 0.41 -0.13
N GLN A 113 15.74 -0.16 0.47
CA GLN A 113 14.41 0.43 0.60
C GLN A 113 13.67 0.55 -0.74
N ILE A 114 14.12 -0.14 -1.78
CA ILE A 114 13.45 -0.16 -3.07
C ILE A 114 12.15 -0.94 -2.95
N PHE A 115 11.06 -0.33 -3.43
CA PHE A 115 9.74 -0.96 -3.44
C PHE A 115 9.70 -2.06 -4.49
N ILE A 116 9.43 -3.29 -4.07
CA ILE A 116 9.41 -4.45 -4.96
C ILE A 116 8.01 -5.01 -5.19
N GLY A 117 7.06 -4.64 -4.36
CA GLY A 117 5.68 -5.10 -4.48
C GLY A 117 4.92 -5.00 -3.18
N ILE A 118 3.77 -5.64 -3.12
CA ILE A 118 2.92 -5.66 -1.93
C ILE A 118 2.51 -7.09 -1.59
N ILE A 119 2.14 -7.27 -0.32
CA ILE A 119 1.48 -8.49 0.13
C ILE A 119 0.14 -8.04 0.74
N THR A 120 -0.96 -8.56 0.21
CA THR A 120 -2.29 -8.21 0.70
C THR A 120 -2.64 -9.03 1.94
N ARG A 121 -3.39 -8.41 2.86
CA ARG A 121 -3.95 -9.13 4.00
C ARG A 121 -4.77 -10.32 3.54
N LYS A 122 -5.54 -10.15 2.47
CA LYS A 122 -6.36 -11.21 1.89
C LYS A 122 -5.52 -12.42 1.48
N ALA A 123 -4.36 -12.21 0.85
CA ALA A 123 -3.47 -13.30 0.43
C ALA A 123 -2.96 -14.10 1.63
N ILE A 124 -2.59 -13.40 2.71
CA ILE A 124 -2.12 -14.05 3.94
C ILE A 124 -3.24 -14.89 4.56
N ILE A 125 -4.42 -14.30 4.73
CA ILE A 125 -5.57 -14.99 5.32
C ILE A 125 -5.97 -16.20 4.47
N HIS A 126 -6.00 -16.03 3.15
CA HIS A 126 -6.37 -17.11 2.23
C HIS A 126 -5.41 -18.31 2.36
N HIS A 127 -4.10 -18.04 2.44
CA HIS A 127 -3.10 -19.09 2.60
C HIS A 127 -3.32 -19.89 3.90
N PHE A 128 -3.49 -19.20 5.04
CA PHE A 128 -3.68 -19.88 6.31
C PHE A 128 -5.04 -20.59 6.40
N TYR A 129 -6.06 -20.06 5.74
CA TYR A 129 -7.34 -20.74 5.62
C TYR A 129 -7.18 -22.06 4.85
N ASP A 130 -6.49 -22.05 3.73
CA ASP A 130 -6.26 -23.26 2.93
C ASP A 130 -5.44 -24.29 3.70
N GLU A 131 -4.40 -23.87 4.43
CA GLU A 131 -3.61 -24.76 5.28
C GLU A 131 -4.46 -25.40 6.37
N HIS A 132 -5.35 -24.65 7.00
CA HIS A 132 -6.28 -25.15 8.01
C HIS A 132 -7.22 -26.20 7.41
N LYS A 133 -7.77 -25.96 6.22
CA LYS A 133 -8.64 -26.90 5.52
C LYS A 133 -7.91 -28.20 5.18
N LYS A 134 -6.67 -28.13 4.73
CA LYS A 134 -5.87 -29.32 4.44
C LYS A 134 -5.62 -30.13 5.70
N GLY A 135 -5.33 -29.45 6.83
CA GLY A 135 -5.15 -30.11 8.12
C GLY A 135 -6.40 -30.86 8.56
N GLU A 136 -7.58 -30.29 8.41
CA GLU A 136 -8.86 -30.95 8.72
C GLU A 136 -9.09 -32.19 7.82
N SER A 137 -8.82 -32.05 6.52
CA SER A 137 -8.97 -33.16 5.57
C SER A 137 -8.00 -34.30 5.85
N GLY A 138 -6.81 -33.97 6.40
CA GLY A 138 -5.81 -34.95 6.75
C GLY A 138 -6.02 -35.63 8.10
N ALA A 139 -6.96 -35.14 8.91
CA ALA A 139 -7.20 -35.63 10.27
C ALA A 139 -8.20 -36.80 10.36
N VAL A 140 -8.65 -37.30 9.26
CA VAL A 140 -9.63 -38.37 9.21
C VAL A 140 -8.97 -39.76 9.32
#